data_24893c2bd5a1a85d11b93cb160e4cc50
#
_entry.id   24893c2bd5a1a85d11b93cb160e4cc50
#
_cell.length_a   1.000
_cell.length_b   1.000
_cell.length_c   1.000
_cell.angle_alpha   90.00
_cell.angle_beta   90.00
_cell.angle_gamma   90.00
#
_symmetry.space_group_name_H-M   'P 1'
#
loop_
_entity.id
_entity.type
_entity.pdbx_description
1 polymer ?
#
loop_
_entity_poly.entity_id
_entity_poly.type
_entity_poly.pdbx_seq_one_letter_code
_entity_poly.pdbx_strand_id
1 'polypeptide(L)'
;MSDKEVLLEVTSDHLNTGLRGVPVGTCRTSFVTPTEGVHYCGYPIAELATFAPEDIIYLLFNKELPTPEQSREIRAELAARATIPGDVESVLKTLPRDGHPMDWLSVGIHTLGMLETTNDWREDAMNLIARMPRLMGLIFRIRDGRADGIPADDPQASLVDRFVN
;
A
#
# COMPACT_ATOMS: atom_id res chain seq x y z
N MET A 1 -25.96 -5.33 30.60
CA MET A 1 -24.60 -4.78 30.61
C MET A 1 -23.70 -5.92 30.18
N SER A 2 -23.01 -5.82 29.06
CA SER A 2 -22.08 -6.86 28.62
C SER A 2 -20.91 -6.90 29.60
N ASP A 3 -20.68 -8.04 30.24
CA ASP A 3 -19.46 -8.27 31.01
C ASP A 3 -18.26 -8.13 30.04
N LYS A 4 -17.55 -7.01 30.20
CA LYS A 4 -16.32 -6.78 29.45
C LYS A 4 -15.21 -7.56 30.15
N GLU A 5 -14.62 -8.50 29.44
CA GLU A 5 -13.44 -9.22 29.89
C GLU A 5 -12.25 -8.26 30.02
N VAL A 6 -11.53 -8.33 31.12
CA VAL A 6 -10.28 -7.57 31.32
C VAL A 6 -9.15 -8.33 30.63
N LEU A 7 -8.58 -7.74 29.59
CA LEU A 7 -7.48 -8.34 28.80
C LEU A 7 -6.11 -8.04 29.37
N LEU A 8 -5.94 -6.90 30.06
CA LEU A 8 -4.67 -6.45 30.63
C LEU A 8 -4.91 -5.46 31.76
N GLU A 9 -4.15 -5.62 32.84
CA GLU A 9 -4.03 -4.61 33.91
C GLU A 9 -2.76 -3.77 33.67
N VAL A 10 -2.91 -2.45 33.63
CA VAL A 10 -1.78 -1.53 33.45
C VAL A 10 -1.12 -1.29 34.81
N THR A 11 0.17 -1.62 34.93
CA THR A 11 0.99 -1.42 36.12
C THR A 11 2.13 -0.43 35.83
N SER A 12 2.87 -0.05 36.87
CA SER A 12 4.04 0.83 36.74
C SER A 12 5.13 0.26 35.81
N ASP A 13 5.19 -1.05 35.63
CA ASP A 13 6.18 -1.71 34.76
C ASP A 13 5.98 -1.33 33.30
N HIS A 14 4.74 -1.03 32.89
CA HIS A 14 4.40 -0.62 31.54
C HIS A 14 4.98 0.76 31.17
N LEU A 15 5.36 1.60 32.13
CA LEU A 15 6.01 2.89 31.86
C LEU A 15 7.35 2.74 31.10
N ASN A 16 8.01 1.60 31.26
CA ASN A 16 9.33 1.33 30.66
C ASN A 16 9.28 0.34 29.48
N THR A 17 8.13 -0.28 29.21
CA THR A 17 7.98 -1.29 28.15
C THR A 17 7.30 -0.76 26.88
N GLY A 18 6.74 0.46 26.93
CA GLY A 18 5.90 1.00 25.87
C GLY A 18 4.67 0.12 25.63
N LEU A 19 4.27 -0.06 24.39
CA LEU A 19 3.12 -0.90 24.00
C LEU A 19 3.43 -2.40 23.87
N ARG A 20 4.64 -2.84 24.24
CA ARG A 20 5.01 -4.26 24.13
C ARG A 20 4.13 -5.12 25.03
N GLY A 21 3.43 -6.09 24.45
CA GLY A 21 2.50 -6.97 25.15
C GLY A 21 1.13 -6.36 25.46
N VAL A 22 0.89 -5.12 25.05
CA VAL A 22 -0.41 -4.46 25.22
C VAL A 22 -1.30 -4.76 24.01
N PRO A 23 -2.48 -5.41 24.19
CA PRO A 23 -3.41 -5.65 23.09
C PRO A 23 -4.06 -4.33 22.66
N VAL A 24 -3.80 -3.90 21.42
CA VAL A 24 -4.32 -2.63 20.87
C VAL A 24 -5.45 -2.84 19.87
N GLY A 25 -5.65 -4.06 19.40
CA GLY A 25 -6.71 -4.38 18.44
C GLY A 25 -6.59 -5.81 17.92
N THR A 26 -7.55 -6.18 17.07
CA THR A 26 -7.58 -7.48 16.38
C THR A 26 -7.15 -7.29 14.94
N CYS A 27 -6.12 -8.02 14.50
CA CYS A 27 -5.76 -8.12 13.09
C CYS A 27 -6.50 -9.29 12.45
N ARG A 28 -7.21 -9.03 11.35
CA ARG A 28 -7.99 -10.05 10.62
C ARG A 28 -7.34 -10.45 9.30
N THR A 29 -6.27 -9.78 8.91
CA THR A 29 -5.62 -9.97 7.61
C THR A 29 -4.30 -10.71 7.73
N SER A 30 -3.66 -10.69 8.90
CA SER A 30 -2.37 -11.37 9.08
C SER A 30 -2.15 -11.82 10.51
N PHE A 31 -1.36 -12.87 10.67
CA PHE A 31 -0.79 -13.28 11.95
C PHE A 31 0.61 -13.84 11.73
N VAL A 32 1.40 -13.86 12.81
CA VAL A 32 2.76 -14.40 12.79
C VAL A 32 2.91 -15.35 13.96
N THR A 33 3.39 -16.55 13.70
CA THR A 33 3.75 -17.52 14.74
C THR A 33 5.27 -17.76 14.74
N PRO A 34 5.86 -18.11 15.90
CA PRO A 34 7.29 -18.42 15.95
C PRO A 34 7.73 -19.62 15.12
N THR A 35 6.82 -20.56 14.86
CA THR A 35 7.11 -21.84 14.21
C THR A 35 6.67 -21.89 12.74
N GLU A 36 5.55 -21.27 12.41
CA GLU A 36 4.94 -21.34 11.06
C GLU A 36 5.18 -20.08 10.25
N GLY A 37 5.68 -19.00 10.88
CA GLY A 37 5.98 -17.73 10.21
C GLY A 37 4.74 -16.87 9.94
N VAL A 38 4.77 -16.15 8.84
CA VAL A 38 3.74 -15.16 8.45
C VAL A 38 2.62 -15.81 7.66
N HIS A 39 1.37 -15.47 8.01
CA HIS A 39 0.18 -15.85 7.27
C HIS A 39 -0.63 -14.62 6.89
N TYR A 40 -1.19 -14.61 5.69
CA TYR A 40 -2.18 -13.62 5.25
C TYR A 40 -3.52 -14.32 5.02
N CYS A 41 -4.57 -13.87 5.72
CA CYS A 41 -5.92 -14.43 5.66
C CYS A 41 -5.98 -15.95 5.82
N GLY A 42 -5.05 -16.53 6.60
CA GLY A 42 -4.94 -17.98 6.85
C GLY A 42 -3.99 -18.73 5.90
N TYR A 43 -3.50 -18.11 4.84
CA TYR A 43 -2.54 -18.73 3.90
C TYR A 43 -1.10 -18.45 4.32
N PRO A 44 -0.22 -19.47 4.37
CA PRO A 44 1.20 -19.28 4.63
C PRO A 44 1.84 -18.40 3.54
N ILE A 45 2.73 -17.47 3.94
CA ILE A 45 3.36 -16.56 2.96
C ILE A 45 4.19 -17.32 1.91
N ALA A 46 4.72 -18.48 2.23
CA ALA A 46 5.47 -19.32 1.28
C ALA A 46 4.60 -19.79 0.11
N GLU A 47 3.32 -20.07 0.35
CA GLU A 47 2.36 -20.42 -0.70
C GLU A 47 2.00 -19.19 -1.53
N LEU A 48 1.82 -18.05 -0.87
CA LEU A 48 1.45 -16.79 -1.51
C LEU A 48 2.57 -16.19 -2.37
N ALA A 49 3.82 -16.54 -2.14
CA ALA A 49 4.97 -16.01 -2.88
C ALA A 49 4.95 -16.34 -4.39
N THR A 50 4.12 -17.28 -4.82
CA THR A 50 3.95 -17.65 -6.23
C THR A 50 2.83 -16.86 -6.94
N PHE A 51 2.03 -16.10 -6.19
CA PHE A 51 0.93 -15.31 -6.73
C PHE A 51 1.41 -13.92 -7.17
N ALA A 52 0.69 -13.32 -8.11
CA ALA A 52 0.94 -11.94 -8.49
C ALA A 52 0.60 -10.98 -7.33
N PRO A 53 1.29 -9.82 -7.19
CA PRO A 53 0.97 -8.83 -6.16
C PRO A 53 -0.50 -8.40 -6.17
N GLU A 54 -1.11 -8.29 -7.34
CA GLU A 54 -2.52 -7.94 -7.51
C GLU A 54 -3.46 -8.97 -6.87
N ASP A 55 -3.12 -10.25 -6.93
CA ASP A 55 -3.89 -11.33 -6.31
C ASP A 55 -3.79 -11.27 -4.77
N ILE A 56 -2.64 -10.85 -4.25
CA ILE A 56 -2.45 -10.64 -2.81
C ILE A 56 -3.22 -9.39 -2.34
N ILE A 57 -3.27 -8.34 -3.13
CA ILE A 57 -4.11 -7.17 -2.87
C ILE A 57 -5.58 -7.59 -2.79
N TYR A 58 -6.05 -8.38 -3.76
CA TYR A 58 -7.41 -8.93 -3.74
C TYR A 58 -7.67 -9.75 -2.46
N LEU A 59 -6.76 -10.66 -2.10
CA LEU A 59 -6.85 -11.48 -0.89
C LEU A 59 -7.00 -10.63 0.38
N LEU A 60 -6.20 -9.58 0.53
CA LEU A 60 -6.24 -8.73 1.73
C LEU A 60 -7.54 -7.93 1.84
N PHE A 61 -8.14 -7.52 0.72
CA PHE A 61 -9.43 -6.83 0.71
C PHE A 61 -10.61 -7.77 0.91
N ASN A 62 -10.59 -8.97 0.30
CA ASN A 62 -11.74 -9.87 0.24
C ASN A 62 -11.60 -11.09 1.17
N LYS A 63 -10.39 -11.37 1.70
CA LYS A 63 -10.03 -12.47 2.62
C LYS A 63 -10.10 -13.86 2.00
N GLU A 64 -10.14 -13.92 0.69
CA GLU A 64 -10.10 -15.13 -0.11
C GLU A 64 -9.25 -14.90 -1.37
N LEU A 65 -8.63 -15.93 -1.88
CA LEU A 65 -7.86 -15.84 -3.12
C LEU A 65 -8.79 -15.61 -4.31
N PRO A 66 -8.36 -14.80 -5.30
CA PRO A 66 -9.18 -14.54 -6.48
C PRO A 66 -9.30 -15.77 -7.38
N THR A 67 -10.45 -15.91 -8.02
CA THR A 67 -10.57 -16.76 -9.20
C THR A 67 -9.75 -16.18 -10.37
N PRO A 68 -9.45 -16.94 -11.43
CA PRO A 68 -8.75 -16.39 -12.60
C PRO A 68 -9.45 -15.19 -13.25
N GLU A 69 -10.76 -15.10 -13.13
CA GLU A 69 -11.54 -13.96 -13.62
C GLU A 69 -11.35 -12.73 -12.74
N GLN A 70 -11.53 -12.89 -11.43
CA GLN A 70 -11.30 -11.84 -10.43
C GLN A 70 -9.85 -11.33 -10.44
N SER A 71 -8.87 -12.20 -10.71
CA SER A 71 -7.47 -11.82 -10.91
C SER A 71 -7.30 -10.89 -12.12
N ARG A 72 -8.00 -11.15 -13.23
CA ARG A 72 -8.00 -10.25 -14.38
C ARG A 72 -8.71 -8.92 -14.09
N GLU A 73 -9.83 -8.96 -13.38
CA GLU A 73 -10.62 -7.78 -13.01
C GLU A 73 -9.82 -6.84 -12.10
N ILE A 74 -9.23 -7.35 -11.00
CA ILE A 74 -8.43 -6.51 -10.09
C ILE A 74 -7.23 -5.88 -10.80
N ARG A 75 -6.59 -6.62 -11.71
CA ARG A 75 -5.47 -6.11 -12.51
C ARG A 75 -5.90 -4.99 -13.45
N ALA A 76 -7.02 -5.16 -14.14
CA ALA A 76 -7.59 -4.13 -15.01
C ALA A 76 -8.03 -2.89 -14.21
N GLU A 77 -8.62 -3.08 -13.03
CA GLU A 77 -9.03 -2.00 -12.14
C GLU A 77 -7.84 -1.17 -11.65
N LEU A 78 -6.78 -1.82 -11.16
CA LEU A 78 -5.55 -1.14 -10.75
C LEU A 78 -4.88 -0.40 -11.92
N ALA A 79 -4.92 -0.98 -13.12
CA ALA A 79 -4.43 -0.33 -14.31
C ALA A 79 -5.19 0.97 -14.62
N ALA A 80 -6.53 0.91 -14.59
CA ALA A 80 -7.37 2.07 -14.88
C ALA A 80 -7.17 3.23 -13.87
N ARG A 81 -6.75 2.92 -12.64
CA ARG A 81 -6.54 3.89 -11.56
C ARG A 81 -5.10 4.44 -11.48
N ALA A 82 -4.17 3.94 -12.29
CA ALA A 82 -2.73 4.19 -12.12
C ALA A 82 -2.26 5.61 -12.52
N THR A 83 -3.11 6.42 -13.14
CA THR A 83 -2.74 7.76 -13.62
C THR A 83 -2.40 8.70 -12.46
N ILE A 84 -1.28 9.41 -12.59
CA ILE A 84 -0.86 10.45 -11.66
C ILE A 84 -1.37 11.81 -12.16
N PRO A 85 -2.11 12.58 -11.34
CA PRO A 85 -2.50 13.94 -11.69
C PRO A 85 -1.30 14.85 -11.92
N GLY A 86 -1.37 15.74 -12.94
CA GLY A 86 -0.28 16.66 -13.28
C GLY A 86 0.09 17.62 -12.15
N ASP A 87 -0.84 17.94 -11.26
CA ASP A 87 -0.57 18.75 -10.07
C ASP A 87 0.41 18.09 -9.11
N VAL A 88 0.37 16.76 -8.97
CA VAL A 88 1.34 16.00 -8.16
C VAL A 88 2.75 16.14 -8.76
N GLU A 89 2.88 15.97 -10.06
CA GLU A 89 4.16 16.15 -10.76
C GLU A 89 4.68 17.58 -10.60
N SER A 90 3.80 18.57 -10.72
CA SER A 90 4.14 19.98 -10.56
C SER A 90 4.67 20.30 -9.16
N VAL A 91 4.03 19.79 -8.12
CA VAL A 91 4.48 19.92 -6.73
C VAL A 91 5.84 19.24 -6.54
N LEU A 92 5.99 18.00 -6.99
CA LEU A 92 7.24 17.25 -6.84
C LEU A 92 8.42 17.96 -7.51
N LYS A 93 8.22 18.60 -8.66
CA LYS A 93 9.28 19.37 -9.36
C LYS A 93 9.79 20.57 -8.57
N THR A 94 9.07 21.06 -7.57
CA THR A 94 9.51 22.17 -6.72
C THR A 94 10.38 21.73 -5.54
N LEU A 95 10.46 20.43 -5.25
CA LEU A 95 11.18 19.92 -4.09
C LEU A 95 12.71 19.93 -4.30
N PRO A 96 13.50 20.12 -3.23
CA PRO A 96 14.95 20.02 -3.28
C PRO A 96 15.39 18.61 -3.71
N ARG A 97 16.18 18.50 -4.78
CA ARG A 97 16.60 17.21 -5.35
C ARG A 97 17.44 16.34 -4.42
N ASP A 98 18.14 16.95 -3.48
CA ASP A 98 18.96 16.31 -2.46
C ASP A 98 18.17 15.84 -1.24
N GLY A 99 16.87 16.19 -1.14
CA GLY A 99 15.97 15.72 -0.10
C GLY A 99 15.84 14.19 -0.07
N HIS A 100 15.51 13.60 1.08
CA HIS A 100 15.38 12.14 1.19
C HIS A 100 14.20 11.63 0.34
N PRO A 101 14.33 10.50 -0.40
CA PRO A 101 13.26 9.97 -1.25
C PRO A 101 11.93 9.72 -0.52
N MET A 102 11.99 9.35 0.76
CA MET A 102 10.79 9.13 1.57
C MET A 102 10.04 10.42 1.89
N ASP A 103 10.75 11.56 1.99
CA ASP A 103 10.08 12.85 2.16
C ASP A 103 9.33 13.25 0.89
N TRP A 104 9.95 13.00 -0.26
CA TRP A 104 9.30 13.18 -1.56
C TRP A 104 8.05 12.31 -1.69
N LEU A 105 8.15 11.04 -1.29
CA LEU A 105 7.02 10.11 -1.31
C LEU A 105 5.88 10.61 -0.40
N SER A 106 6.21 11.07 0.80
CA SER A 106 5.23 11.63 1.74
C SER A 106 4.51 12.84 1.14
N VAL A 107 5.25 13.77 0.50
CA VAL A 107 4.64 14.93 -0.17
C VAL A 107 3.74 14.48 -1.31
N GLY A 108 4.17 13.51 -2.13
CA GLY A 108 3.37 12.96 -3.23
C GLY A 108 2.06 12.35 -2.75
N ILE A 109 2.11 11.53 -1.69
CA ILE A 109 0.93 10.89 -1.09
C ILE A 109 -0.02 11.95 -0.50
N HIS A 110 0.50 12.93 0.24
CA HIS A 110 -0.33 14.00 0.79
C HIS A 110 -0.99 14.85 -0.31
N THR A 111 -0.26 15.12 -1.39
CA THR A 111 -0.84 15.86 -2.54
C THR A 111 -1.97 15.07 -3.19
N LEU A 112 -1.77 13.76 -3.42
CA LEU A 112 -2.84 12.88 -3.91
C LEU A 112 -4.07 12.91 -3.00
N GLY A 113 -3.87 12.80 -1.68
CA GLY A 113 -4.96 12.86 -0.71
C GLY A 113 -5.73 14.19 -0.74
N MET A 114 -5.04 15.31 -0.90
CA MET A 114 -5.70 16.62 -1.02
C MET A 114 -6.53 16.77 -2.29
N LEU A 115 -6.14 16.12 -3.38
CA LEU A 115 -6.81 16.23 -4.68
C LEU A 115 -8.01 15.28 -4.81
N GLU A 116 -7.92 14.08 -4.24
CA GLU A 116 -8.79 12.97 -4.68
C GLU A 116 -9.38 12.10 -3.56
N THR A 117 -9.34 12.53 -2.30
CA THR A 117 -9.99 11.77 -1.21
C THR A 117 -11.49 11.68 -1.42
N THR A 118 -12.02 10.45 -1.39
CA THR A 118 -13.44 10.15 -1.62
C THR A 118 -14.25 10.01 -0.32
N ASN A 119 -13.60 9.88 0.84
CA ASN A 119 -14.14 9.47 2.13
C ASN A 119 -14.61 7.99 2.19
N ASP A 120 -14.35 7.21 1.15
CA ASP A 120 -14.44 5.75 1.18
C ASP A 120 -13.02 5.19 1.27
N TRP A 121 -12.69 4.59 2.42
CA TRP A 121 -11.35 4.07 2.68
C TRP A 121 -10.91 3.00 1.66
N ARG A 122 -11.86 2.21 1.13
CA ARG A 122 -11.57 1.16 0.15
C ARG A 122 -11.19 1.75 -1.20
N GLU A 123 -11.95 2.74 -1.66
CA GLU A 123 -11.66 3.49 -2.89
C GLU A 123 -10.34 4.25 -2.76
N ASP A 124 -10.13 4.96 -1.66
CA ASP A 124 -8.91 5.70 -1.42
C ASP A 124 -7.68 4.79 -1.35
N ALA A 125 -7.79 3.62 -0.70
CA ALA A 125 -6.72 2.62 -0.66
C ALA A 125 -6.42 2.05 -2.05
N MET A 126 -7.44 1.68 -2.84
CA MET A 126 -7.26 1.17 -4.20
C MET A 126 -6.61 2.21 -5.11
N ASN A 127 -7.04 3.47 -5.03
CA ASN A 127 -6.44 4.57 -5.78
C ASN A 127 -4.95 4.76 -5.42
N LEU A 128 -4.63 4.74 -4.13
CA LEU A 128 -3.26 4.89 -3.67
C LEU A 128 -2.38 3.71 -4.12
N ILE A 129 -2.82 2.46 -3.90
CA ILE A 129 -2.09 1.26 -4.30
C ILE A 129 -1.78 1.29 -5.80
N ALA A 130 -2.77 1.60 -6.63
CA ALA A 130 -2.62 1.63 -8.08
C ALA A 130 -1.56 2.66 -8.55
N ARG A 131 -1.47 3.79 -7.86
CA ARG A 131 -0.56 4.90 -8.23
C ARG A 131 0.84 4.79 -7.67
N MET A 132 1.04 4.00 -6.61
CA MET A 132 2.35 3.90 -5.96
C MET A 132 3.50 3.58 -6.90
N PRO A 133 3.41 2.59 -7.81
CA PRO A 133 4.50 2.29 -8.73
C PRO A 133 4.91 3.49 -9.60
N ARG A 134 3.93 4.15 -10.18
CA ARG A 134 4.18 5.32 -11.04
C ARG A 134 4.64 6.55 -10.26
N LEU A 135 4.12 6.77 -9.05
CA LEU A 135 4.56 7.84 -8.17
C LEU A 135 6.04 7.68 -7.81
N MET A 136 6.46 6.47 -7.46
CA MET A 136 7.86 6.17 -7.18
C MET A 136 8.74 6.36 -8.42
N GLY A 137 8.32 5.87 -9.57
CA GLY A 137 9.02 6.08 -10.85
C GLY A 137 9.18 7.58 -11.16
N LEU A 138 8.13 8.37 -11.00
CA LEU A 138 8.16 9.82 -11.19
C LEU A 138 9.15 10.51 -10.26
N ILE A 139 9.14 10.17 -8.97
CA ILE A 139 10.06 10.73 -7.98
C ILE A 139 11.52 10.46 -8.38
N PHE A 140 11.87 9.24 -8.72
CA PHE A 140 13.23 8.91 -9.12
C PHE A 140 13.64 9.64 -10.41
N ARG A 141 12.76 9.71 -11.41
CA ARG A 141 13.06 10.40 -12.68
C ARG A 141 13.30 11.91 -12.48
N ILE A 142 12.46 12.57 -11.67
CA ILE A 142 12.65 14.00 -11.38
C ILE A 142 13.97 14.22 -10.62
N ARG A 143 14.27 13.40 -9.61
CA ARG A 143 15.51 13.51 -8.83
C ARG A 143 16.75 13.28 -9.68
N ASP A 144 16.70 12.36 -10.65
CA ASP A 144 17.79 12.12 -11.61
C ASP A 144 17.89 13.20 -12.70
N GLY A 145 17.01 14.20 -12.69
CA GLY A 145 17.01 15.27 -13.68
C GLY A 145 16.42 14.89 -15.03
N ARG A 146 15.74 13.77 -15.13
CA ARG A 146 15.01 13.35 -16.33
C ARG A 146 13.68 14.10 -16.41
N ALA A 147 13.61 15.10 -17.29
CA ALA A 147 12.47 16.02 -17.39
C ALA A 147 11.32 15.51 -18.29
N ASP A 148 11.52 14.40 -18.95
CA ASP A 148 10.63 13.82 -19.97
C ASP A 148 9.39 13.09 -19.40
N GLY A 149 9.13 13.27 -18.11
CA GLY A 149 7.92 12.74 -17.46
C GLY A 149 7.93 11.21 -17.30
N ILE A 150 6.79 10.67 -16.93
CA ILE A 150 6.59 9.22 -16.86
C ILE A 150 6.25 8.71 -18.27
N PRO A 151 6.82 7.56 -18.73
CA PRO A 151 6.39 6.93 -19.96
C PRO A 151 4.87 6.71 -20.02
N ALA A 152 4.31 6.67 -21.24
CA ALA A 152 2.91 6.33 -21.41
C ALA A 152 2.59 5.01 -20.68
N ASP A 153 1.41 4.96 -20.05
CA ASP A 153 1.00 3.75 -19.34
C ASP A 153 0.67 2.64 -20.34
N ASP A 154 1.15 1.43 -20.06
CA ASP A 154 0.70 0.23 -20.73
C ASP A 154 -0.46 -0.37 -19.92
N PRO A 155 -1.68 -0.39 -20.45
CA PRO A 155 -2.83 -0.97 -19.75
C PRO A 155 -2.67 -2.45 -19.41
N GLN A 156 -1.75 -3.15 -20.10
CA GLN A 156 -1.46 -4.57 -19.87
C GLN A 156 -0.33 -4.80 -18.85
N ALA A 157 0.39 -3.75 -18.47
CA ALA A 157 1.50 -3.86 -17.53
C ALA A 157 1.01 -4.25 -16.13
N SER A 158 1.72 -5.15 -15.46
CA SER A 158 1.52 -5.46 -14.05
C SER A 158 1.95 -4.28 -13.15
N LEU A 159 1.60 -4.33 -11.86
CA LEU A 159 2.12 -3.36 -10.87
C LEU A 159 3.65 -3.34 -10.84
N VAL A 160 4.28 -4.51 -10.98
CA VAL A 160 5.75 -4.62 -11.00
C VAL A 160 6.33 -3.97 -12.25
N ASP A 161 5.75 -4.22 -13.43
CA ASP A 161 6.22 -3.63 -14.68
C ASP A 161 6.12 -2.10 -14.65
N ARG A 162 5.05 -1.57 -14.06
CA ARG A 162 4.88 -0.11 -13.87
C ARG A 162 5.88 0.52 -12.91
N PHE A 163 6.43 -0.25 -11.99
CA PHE A 163 7.47 0.22 -11.09
C PHE A 163 8.85 0.22 -11.72
N VAL A 164 9.15 -0.77 -12.57
CA VAL A 164 10.48 -0.98 -13.15
C VAL A 164 10.71 -0.11 -14.40
N ASN A 165 9.67 0.21 -15.17
CA ASN A 165 9.72 0.99 -16.42
C ASN A 165 9.39 2.46 -16.19
#